data_fa6e544898b1ecb0a99caf0b77a65afc
#
_entry.id   fa6e544898b1ecb0a99caf0b77a65afc
#
_cell.length_a   1.000
_cell.length_b   1.000
_cell.length_c   1.000
_cell.angle_alpha   90.00
_cell.angle_beta   90.00
_cell.angle_gamma   90.00
#
_symmetry.space_group_name_H-M   'P 1'
#
loop_
_entity.id
_entity.type
_entity.pdbx_description
1 polymer ?
#
loop_
_entity_poly.entity_id
_entity_poly.type
_entity_poly.pdbx_seq_one_letter_code
_entity_poly.pdbx_strand_id
1 'polypeptide(L)'
;MKTETVTAKDFEGKSLFITTPAYGGMVNSNFAVSIATTSRLLTSFGVNHDIFFLNNESLISRARNTCVAYFMASNFSHMIFIDADTEFSAHDVVKFLYSNEDVLTGAVTQKVLPIRYNTQTLKDDKGNTILHKDKFAEVEYTGTAFMMIKREVIQKCFDHYSDLKYDAYEESIPLNAPNREEVKKHFYALFDTALSDHREAGLHKRYLAEDYMFCYRWREIGGKILLDPNVKLNHAGTYVFEGDLSKL
;
A
#
# COMPACT_ATOMS: atom_id res chain seq x y z
N MET A 1 1.19 9.02 -29.71
CA MET A 1 1.36 7.76 -28.95
C MET A 1 0.19 6.87 -29.30
N LYS A 2 0.43 5.65 -29.77
CA LYS A 2 -0.66 4.66 -29.90
C LYS A 2 -1.15 4.36 -28.49
N THR A 3 -2.37 4.66 -28.18
CA THR A 3 -3.06 4.19 -26.97
C THR A 3 -3.24 2.67 -27.15
N GLU A 4 -2.34 1.90 -26.57
CA GLU A 4 -2.55 0.46 -26.49
C GLU A 4 -3.80 0.23 -25.65
N THR A 5 -4.76 -0.46 -26.23
CA THR A 5 -6.00 -0.79 -25.53
C THR A 5 -5.72 -1.95 -24.59
N VAL A 6 -5.82 -1.72 -23.29
CA VAL A 6 -5.66 -2.76 -22.27
C VAL A 6 -6.79 -3.79 -22.40
N THR A 7 -6.45 -5.05 -22.39
CA THR A 7 -7.36 -6.19 -22.59
C THR A 7 -7.25 -7.20 -21.43
N ALA A 8 -8.20 -8.12 -21.31
CA ALA A 8 -8.16 -9.19 -20.32
C ALA A 8 -6.87 -10.03 -20.38
N LYS A 9 -6.29 -10.20 -21.56
CA LYS A 9 -5.05 -10.97 -21.78
C LYS A 9 -3.84 -10.34 -21.06
N ASP A 10 -3.82 -9.04 -20.86
CA ASP A 10 -2.74 -8.33 -20.18
C ASP A 10 -2.69 -8.61 -18.67
N PHE A 11 -3.75 -9.25 -18.14
CA PHE A 11 -3.87 -9.66 -16.74
C PHE A 11 -3.79 -11.17 -16.52
N GLU A 12 -3.43 -11.93 -17.57
CA GLU A 12 -3.27 -13.37 -17.43
C GLU A 12 -2.24 -13.73 -16.34
N GLY A 13 -2.61 -14.62 -15.41
CA GLY A 13 -1.79 -14.97 -14.26
C GLY A 13 -1.75 -13.95 -13.12
N LYS A 14 -2.43 -12.80 -13.27
CA LYS A 14 -2.52 -11.78 -12.21
C LYS A 14 -3.84 -11.88 -11.45
N SER A 15 -3.76 -11.66 -10.15
CA SER A 15 -4.91 -11.61 -9.24
C SER A 15 -4.62 -10.63 -8.12
N LEU A 16 -5.65 -10.03 -7.53
CA LEU A 16 -5.50 -8.91 -6.62
C LEU A 16 -6.21 -9.12 -5.30
N PHE A 17 -5.49 -9.01 -4.20
CA PHE A 17 -6.00 -8.95 -2.83
C PHE A 17 -6.07 -7.49 -2.39
N ILE A 18 -7.26 -6.92 -2.32
CA ILE A 18 -7.48 -5.55 -1.87
C ILE A 18 -7.67 -5.58 -0.36
N THR A 19 -6.84 -4.87 0.39
CA THR A 19 -6.90 -4.93 1.84
C THR A 19 -6.94 -3.54 2.47
N THR A 20 -7.81 -3.41 3.48
CA THR A 20 -8.08 -2.14 4.15
C THR A 20 -8.15 -2.35 5.66
N PRO A 21 -7.21 -1.82 6.45
CA PRO A 21 -7.41 -1.64 7.87
C PRO A 21 -8.56 -0.66 8.13
N ALA A 22 -9.63 -1.13 8.77
CA ALA A 22 -10.85 -0.34 9.02
C ALA A 22 -11.18 -0.33 10.51
N TYR A 23 -10.42 0.44 11.31
CA TYR A 23 -10.69 0.60 12.74
C TYR A 23 -12.12 1.12 12.96
N GLY A 24 -12.86 0.45 13.83
CA GLY A 24 -14.29 0.74 14.07
C GLY A 24 -15.25 0.18 13.02
N GLY A 25 -14.77 -0.58 12.01
CA GLY A 25 -15.61 -1.21 11.00
C GLY A 25 -16.29 -0.22 10.04
N MET A 26 -15.75 1.00 9.92
CA MET A 26 -16.32 2.05 9.08
C MET A 26 -15.37 2.44 7.96
N VAL A 27 -15.97 2.80 6.82
CA VAL A 27 -15.25 3.35 5.67
C VAL A 27 -15.90 4.64 5.19
N ASN A 28 -15.13 5.52 4.55
CA ASN A 28 -15.67 6.71 3.92
C ASN A 28 -16.54 6.33 2.70
N SER A 29 -17.64 7.05 2.47
CA SER A 29 -18.56 6.76 1.36
C SER A 29 -17.87 6.85 -0.02
N ASN A 30 -16.94 7.80 -0.21
CA ASN A 30 -16.19 7.92 -1.46
C ASN A 30 -15.26 6.72 -1.67
N PHE A 31 -14.61 6.25 -0.60
CA PHE A 31 -13.86 4.99 -0.61
C PHE A 31 -14.76 3.82 -1.04
N ALA A 32 -15.97 3.69 -0.47
CA ALA A 32 -16.89 2.61 -0.81
C ALA A 32 -17.28 2.63 -2.29
N VAL A 33 -17.52 3.81 -2.86
CA VAL A 33 -17.78 3.97 -4.32
C VAL A 33 -16.55 3.59 -5.14
N SER A 34 -15.35 4.00 -4.72
CA SER A 34 -14.08 3.65 -5.39
C SER A 34 -13.87 2.14 -5.41
N ILE A 35 -14.08 1.44 -4.28
CA ILE A 35 -13.96 -0.03 -4.16
C ILE A 35 -14.99 -0.75 -5.05
N ALA A 36 -16.26 -0.34 -5.01
CA ALA A 36 -17.31 -0.96 -5.83
C ALA A 36 -17.02 -0.80 -7.34
N THR A 37 -16.53 0.37 -7.74
CA THR A 37 -16.14 0.65 -9.12
C THR A 37 -14.93 -0.18 -9.53
N THR A 38 -13.95 -0.34 -8.63
CA THR A 38 -12.75 -1.15 -8.86
C THR A 38 -13.10 -2.61 -9.04
N SER A 39 -13.94 -3.18 -8.17
CA SER A 39 -14.37 -4.58 -8.28
C SER A 39 -15.08 -4.83 -9.61
N ARG A 40 -15.99 -3.94 -10.02
CA ARG A 40 -16.67 -4.04 -11.32
C ARG A 40 -15.67 -3.99 -12.48
N LEU A 41 -14.68 -3.10 -12.42
CA LEU A 41 -13.69 -2.94 -13.48
C LEU A 41 -12.76 -4.14 -13.57
N LEU A 42 -12.26 -4.66 -12.45
CA LEU A 42 -11.44 -5.88 -12.40
C LEU A 42 -12.20 -7.09 -12.94
N THR A 43 -13.48 -7.23 -12.56
CA THR A 43 -14.35 -8.30 -13.09
C THR A 43 -14.50 -8.19 -14.62
N SER A 44 -14.62 -6.99 -15.17
CA SER A 44 -14.74 -6.79 -16.64
C SER A 44 -13.49 -7.21 -17.41
N PHE A 45 -12.31 -7.20 -16.76
CA PHE A 45 -11.05 -7.74 -17.30
C PHE A 45 -10.81 -9.21 -16.95
N GLY A 46 -11.73 -9.87 -16.25
CA GLY A 46 -11.57 -11.27 -15.82
C GLY A 46 -10.51 -11.45 -14.70
N VAL A 47 -10.15 -10.38 -14.01
CA VAL A 47 -9.16 -10.43 -12.92
C VAL A 47 -9.82 -11.01 -11.67
N ASN A 48 -9.28 -12.14 -11.17
CA ASN A 48 -9.66 -12.68 -9.88
C ASN A 48 -9.22 -11.71 -8.77
N HIS A 49 -10.13 -11.32 -7.88
CA HIS A 49 -9.82 -10.40 -6.79
C HIS A 49 -10.69 -10.68 -5.56
N ASP A 50 -10.19 -10.26 -4.41
CA ASP A 50 -10.93 -10.30 -3.15
C ASP A 50 -10.75 -8.98 -2.41
N ILE A 51 -11.70 -8.65 -1.55
CA ILE A 51 -11.71 -7.42 -0.75
C ILE A 51 -11.76 -7.82 0.72
N PHE A 52 -10.69 -7.51 1.45
CA PHE A 52 -10.52 -7.86 2.84
C PHE A 52 -10.48 -6.61 3.73
N PHE A 53 -11.45 -6.50 4.64
CA PHE A 53 -11.48 -5.47 5.67
C PHE A 53 -11.01 -6.06 7.00
N LEU A 54 -9.94 -5.50 7.57
CA LEU A 54 -9.53 -5.84 8.93
C LEU A 54 -10.12 -4.82 9.90
N ASN A 55 -11.13 -5.27 10.67
CA ASN A 55 -11.85 -4.44 11.62
C ASN A 55 -11.24 -4.54 13.02
N ASN A 56 -11.46 -3.49 13.83
CA ASN A 56 -11.21 -3.45 15.28
C ASN A 56 -9.76 -3.67 15.73
N GLU A 57 -8.79 -3.56 14.83
CA GLU A 57 -7.38 -3.55 15.21
C GLU A 57 -6.90 -2.11 15.43
N SER A 58 -6.58 -1.78 16.69
CA SER A 58 -6.20 -0.42 17.09
C SER A 58 -4.75 -0.05 16.78
N LEU A 59 -3.87 -1.05 16.67
CA LEU A 59 -2.46 -0.85 16.36
C LEU A 59 -2.24 -1.02 14.86
N ILE A 60 -2.03 0.07 14.14
CA ILE A 60 -1.92 0.06 12.67
C ILE A 60 -0.79 -0.85 12.16
N SER A 61 0.34 -0.92 12.83
CA SER A 61 1.44 -1.82 12.47
C SER A 61 0.97 -3.28 12.50
N ARG A 62 0.27 -3.70 13.57
CA ARG A 62 -0.29 -5.05 13.67
C ARG A 62 -1.38 -5.30 12.65
N ALA A 63 -2.23 -4.29 12.36
CA ALA A 63 -3.24 -4.38 11.32
C ALA A 63 -2.63 -4.68 9.96
N ARG A 64 -1.59 -3.97 9.56
CA ARG A 64 -0.93 -4.20 8.27
C ARG A 64 -0.25 -5.57 8.21
N ASN A 65 0.43 -5.99 9.28
CA ASN A 65 1.05 -7.33 9.34
C ASN A 65 -0.01 -8.44 9.27
N THR A 66 -1.17 -8.26 9.89
CA THR A 66 -2.30 -9.18 9.80
C THR A 66 -2.84 -9.25 8.37
N CYS A 67 -3.02 -8.11 7.69
CA CYS A 67 -3.42 -8.06 6.28
C CYS A 67 -2.42 -8.82 5.38
N VAL A 68 -1.12 -8.65 5.62
CA VAL A 68 -0.06 -9.40 4.91
C VAL A 68 -0.18 -10.89 5.18
N ALA A 69 -0.43 -11.32 6.41
CA ALA A 69 -0.59 -12.72 6.77
C ALA A 69 -1.77 -13.38 6.00
N TYR A 70 -2.91 -12.69 5.92
CA TYR A 70 -4.06 -13.16 5.13
C TYR A 70 -3.75 -13.21 3.62
N PHE A 71 -3.06 -12.21 3.10
CA PHE A 71 -2.59 -12.23 1.71
C PHE A 71 -1.68 -13.43 1.43
N MET A 72 -0.69 -13.66 2.29
CA MET A 72 0.26 -14.77 2.12
C MET A 72 -0.37 -16.14 2.30
N ALA A 73 -1.41 -16.27 3.10
CA ALA A 73 -2.23 -17.48 3.23
C ALA A 73 -3.19 -17.73 2.05
N SER A 74 -3.32 -16.77 1.14
CA SER A 74 -4.09 -16.86 -0.09
C SER A 74 -3.21 -17.24 -1.29
N ASN A 75 -3.78 -17.28 -2.50
CA ASN A 75 -3.06 -17.52 -3.75
C ASN A 75 -3.01 -16.29 -4.67
N PHE A 76 -3.34 -15.08 -4.18
CA PHE A 76 -3.29 -13.87 -4.98
C PHE A 76 -1.85 -13.49 -5.32
N SER A 77 -1.62 -12.98 -6.53
CA SER A 77 -0.30 -12.57 -7.01
C SER A 77 0.14 -11.19 -6.49
N HIS A 78 -0.82 -10.31 -6.29
CA HIS A 78 -0.59 -8.95 -5.81
C HIS A 78 -1.52 -8.63 -4.65
N MET A 79 -1.06 -7.77 -3.74
CA MET A 79 -1.92 -7.10 -2.76
C MET A 79 -1.89 -5.59 -3.00
N ILE A 80 -2.95 -4.91 -2.61
CA ILE A 80 -2.97 -3.46 -2.52
C ILE A 80 -3.52 -3.03 -1.17
N PHE A 81 -2.76 -2.22 -0.44
CA PHE A 81 -3.28 -1.47 0.69
C PHE A 81 -4.01 -0.25 0.20
N ILE A 82 -5.23 -0.03 0.71
CA ILE A 82 -5.97 1.21 0.53
C ILE A 82 -6.58 1.59 1.87
N ASP A 83 -6.28 2.78 2.38
CA ASP A 83 -6.83 3.22 3.67
C ASP A 83 -8.32 3.57 3.53
N ALA A 84 -9.11 3.29 4.57
CA ALA A 84 -10.57 3.35 4.61
C ALA A 84 -11.16 4.76 4.33
N ASP A 85 -10.34 5.78 4.32
CA ASP A 85 -10.67 7.19 4.11
C ASP A 85 -10.01 7.80 2.86
N THR A 86 -9.45 6.95 2.00
CA THR A 86 -8.83 7.35 0.73
C THR A 86 -9.78 7.12 -0.44
N GLU A 87 -10.17 8.19 -1.14
CA GLU A 87 -10.87 8.12 -2.42
C GLU A 87 -9.84 8.01 -3.56
N PHE A 88 -10.10 7.14 -4.51
CA PHE A 88 -9.19 6.82 -5.61
C PHE A 88 -9.93 6.42 -6.90
N SER A 89 -9.22 6.43 -8.02
CA SER A 89 -9.76 5.95 -9.30
C SER A 89 -9.53 4.44 -9.47
N ALA A 90 -10.57 3.72 -9.86
CA ALA A 90 -10.47 2.30 -10.24
C ALA A 90 -9.44 2.06 -11.37
N HIS A 91 -9.28 3.03 -12.28
CA HIS A 91 -8.30 2.94 -13.36
C HIS A 91 -6.86 2.95 -12.85
N ASP A 92 -6.58 3.63 -11.72
CA ASP A 92 -5.25 3.62 -11.12
C ASP A 92 -4.90 2.25 -10.56
N VAL A 93 -5.86 1.54 -9.95
CA VAL A 93 -5.66 0.15 -9.50
C VAL A 93 -5.36 -0.78 -10.68
N VAL A 94 -6.14 -0.67 -11.76
CA VAL A 94 -5.94 -1.46 -12.99
C VAL A 94 -4.58 -1.12 -13.63
N LYS A 95 -4.21 0.16 -13.68
CA LYS A 95 -2.90 0.62 -14.18
C LYS A 95 -1.75 0.03 -13.36
N PHE A 96 -1.87 0.00 -12.04
CA PHE A 96 -0.85 -0.58 -11.16
C PHE A 96 -0.69 -2.08 -11.43
N LEU A 97 -1.78 -2.81 -11.52
CA LEU A 97 -1.75 -4.24 -11.81
C LEU A 97 -1.20 -4.52 -13.23
N TYR A 98 -1.53 -3.66 -14.21
CA TYR A 98 -1.02 -3.74 -15.57
C TYR A 98 0.50 -3.52 -15.63
N SER A 99 1.01 -2.47 -14.97
CA SER A 99 2.44 -2.11 -14.97
C SER A 99 3.32 -3.16 -14.31
N ASN A 100 2.76 -3.99 -13.42
CA ASN A 100 3.42 -5.15 -12.83
C ASN A 100 4.77 -4.81 -12.17
N GLU A 101 4.86 -3.68 -11.49
CA GLU A 101 6.03 -3.29 -10.72
C GLU A 101 6.05 -3.99 -9.35
N ASP A 102 7.23 -4.17 -8.76
CA ASP A 102 7.38 -4.88 -7.49
C ASP A 102 6.63 -4.17 -6.35
N VAL A 103 6.85 -2.87 -6.20
CA VAL A 103 6.10 -1.99 -5.30
C VAL A 103 5.77 -0.70 -6.04
N LEU A 104 4.48 -0.41 -6.21
CA LEU A 104 3.99 0.81 -6.85
C LEU A 104 2.97 1.51 -5.96
N THR A 105 3.09 2.84 -5.83
CA THR A 105 2.28 3.64 -4.92
C THR A 105 1.75 4.91 -5.56
N GLY A 106 0.68 5.45 -4.99
CA GLY A 106 0.21 6.82 -5.18
C GLY A 106 0.51 7.66 -3.93
N ALA A 107 0.85 8.92 -4.11
CA ALA A 107 1.08 9.83 -2.99
C ALA A 107 -0.23 10.29 -2.37
N VAL A 108 -0.42 10.03 -1.07
CA VAL A 108 -1.55 10.54 -0.30
C VAL A 108 -1.15 11.82 0.45
N THR A 109 -2.09 12.76 0.56
CA THR A 109 -1.88 13.98 1.33
C THR A 109 -1.98 13.74 2.82
N GLN A 110 -1.20 14.46 3.62
CA GLN A 110 -1.45 14.60 5.05
C GLN A 110 -2.72 15.42 5.29
N LYS A 111 -3.41 15.17 6.39
CA LYS A 111 -4.60 15.94 6.80
C LYS A 111 -4.21 17.25 7.50
N VAL A 112 -3.38 18.06 6.83
CA VAL A 112 -2.85 19.34 7.34
C VAL A 112 -2.86 20.43 6.25
N LEU A 113 -2.86 21.68 6.66
CA LEU A 113 -2.67 22.83 5.77
C LEU A 113 -1.37 23.56 6.11
N PRO A 114 -0.62 24.04 5.12
CA PRO A 114 -0.78 23.80 3.68
C PRO A 114 -0.63 22.32 3.34
N ILE A 115 -1.21 21.87 2.21
CA ILE A 115 -1.16 20.48 1.78
C ILE A 115 0.29 19.98 1.72
N ARG A 116 0.53 18.83 2.35
CA ARG A 116 1.80 18.11 2.35
C ARG A 116 1.55 16.66 1.97
N TYR A 117 2.54 16.03 1.35
CA TYR A 117 2.52 14.62 1.00
C TYR A 117 3.40 13.82 1.95
N ASN A 118 2.96 12.61 2.26
CA ASN A 118 3.72 11.67 3.08
C ASN A 118 4.64 10.81 2.20
N THR A 119 5.52 11.49 1.45
CA THR A 119 6.38 10.86 0.43
C THR A 119 7.69 11.63 0.29
N GLN A 120 8.78 10.90 0.19
CA GLN A 120 10.12 11.46 -0.09
C GLN A 120 10.69 10.81 -1.35
N THR A 121 10.85 11.61 -2.42
CA THR A 121 11.46 11.14 -3.67
C THR A 121 12.97 11.08 -3.57
N LEU A 122 13.56 10.07 -4.21
CA LEU A 122 15.01 10.00 -4.40
C LEU A 122 15.47 11.00 -5.45
N LYS A 123 16.67 11.54 -5.23
CA LYS A 123 17.30 12.53 -6.11
C LYS A 123 18.60 11.98 -6.68
N ASP A 124 18.89 12.36 -7.92
CA ASP A 124 20.21 12.14 -8.52
C ASP A 124 21.24 13.14 -7.95
N ASP A 125 22.51 13.00 -8.34
CA ASP A 125 23.60 13.87 -7.90
C ASP A 125 23.42 15.36 -8.30
N LYS A 126 22.48 15.65 -9.21
CA LYS A 126 22.11 17.00 -9.65
C LYS A 126 20.87 17.53 -8.94
N GLY A 127 20.28 16.75 -8.02
CA GLY A 127 19.08 17.12 -7.29
C GLY A 127 17.75 16.89 -8.05
N ASN A 128 17.77 16.23 -9.21
CA ASN A 128 16.55 15.89 -9.94
C ASN A 128 15.92 14.61 -9.38
N THR A 129 14.60 14.51 -9.44
CA THR A 129 13.90 13.27 -9.09
C THR A 129 14.30 12.14 -10.04
N ILE A 130 14.69 10.99 -9.48
CA ILE A 130 15.00 9.80 -10.27
C ILE A 130 13.69 9.25 -10.85
N LEU A 131 13.63 9.19 -12.19
CA LEU A 131 12.49 8.65 -12.92
C LEU A 131 12.86 7.34 -13.60
N HIS A 132 11.96 6.38 -13.48
CA HIS A 132 12.04 5.10 -14.18
C HIS A 132 11.24 5.10 -15.48
N LYS A 133 11.27 3.98 -16.20
CA LYS A 133 10.37 3.67 -17.31
C LYS A 133 8.94 4.04 -16.90
N ASP A 134 8.14 4.53 -17.84
CA ASP A 134 6.76 5.01 -17.60
C ASP A 134 6.67 6.29 -16.72
N LYS A 135 7.80 6.93 -16.42
CA LYS A 135 7.90 8.17 -15.64
C LYS A 135 7.49 8.02 -14.17
N PHE A 136 7.54 6.81 -13.63
CA PHE A 136 7.38 6.60 -12.19
C PHE A 136 8.59 7.18 -11.45
N ALA A 137 8.34 7.90 -10.37
CA ALA A 137 9.39 8.43 -9.51
C ALA A 137 9.87 7.36 -8.52
N GLU A 138 11.19 7.23 -8.33
CA GLU A 138 11.71 6.41 -7.23
C GLU A 138 11.60 7.18 -5.92
N VAL A 139 11.10 6.51 -4.87
CA VAL A 139 10.91 7.11 -3.55
C VAL A 139 11.71 6.40 -2.49
N GLU A 140 12.16 7.17 -1.51
CA GLU A 140 12.83 6.64 -0.31
C GLU A 140 11.79 6.09 0.67
N TYR A 141 10.78 6.91 0.95
CA TYR A 141 9.68 6.59 1.85
C TYR A 141 8.35 7.08 1.28
N THR A 142 7.29 6.36 1.57
CA THR A 142 5.91 6.78 1.25
C THR A 142 4.93 6.10 2.19
N GLY A 143 3.73 6.69 2.33
CA GLY A 143 2.62 6.08 3.05
C GLY A 143 2.04 4.88 2.31
N THR A 144 1.38 3.98 3.03
CA THR A 144 0.75 2.77 2.50
C THR A 144 -0.72 2.96 2.14
N ALA A 145 -1.26 4.18 2.22
CA ALA A 145 -2.68 4.46 1.96
C ALA A 145 -3.16 4.11 0.54
N PHE A 146 -2.23 3.91 -0.41
CA PHE A 146 -2.49 3.40 -1.76
C PHE A 146 -1.21 2.77 -2.30
N MET A 147 -0.91 1.54 -1.88
CA MET A 147 0.35 0.84 -2.22
C MET A 147 0.08 -0.58 -2.68
N MET A 148 0.43 -0.89 -3.92
CA MET A 148 0.41 -2.24 -4.48
C MET A 148 1.76 -2.92 -4.29
N ILE A 149 1.74 -4.19 -3.89
CA ILE A 149 2.92 -5.00 -3.58
C ILE A 149 2.74 -6.39 -4.20
N LYS A 150 3.75 -6.89 -4.91
CA LYS A 150 3.77 -8.28 -5.38
C LYS A 150 3.98 -9.26 -4.24
N ARG A 151 3.43 -10.47 -4.39
CA ARG A 151 3.67 -11.58 -3.45
C ARG A 151 5.15 -11.87 -3.25
N GLU A 152 5.92 -11.86 -4.33
CA GLU A 152 7.36 -12.15 -4.32
C GLU A 152 8.16 -11.15 -3.47
N VAL A 153 7.70 -9.91 -3.38
CA VAL A 153 8.30 -8.87 -2.50
C VAL A 153 8.17 -9.28 -1.03
N ILE A 154 6.94 -9.63 -0.63
CA ILE A 154 6.67 -10.07 0.75
C ILE A 154 7.45 -11.34 1.06
N GLN A 155 7.50 -12.32 0.13
CA GLN A 155 8.26 -13.54 0.33
C GLN A 155 9.76 -13.25 0.50
N LYS A 156 10.35 -12.41 -0.33
CA LYS A 156 11.76 -11.99 -0.18
C LYS A 156 12.04 -11.32 1.17
N CYS A 157 11.09 -10.48 1.63
CA CYS A 157 11.19 -9.87 2.96
C CYS A 157 11.12 -10.94 4.08
N PHE A 158 10.22 -11.92 3.97
CA PHE A 158 10.13 -13.01 4.95
C PHE A 158 11.39 -13.86 4.99
N ASP A 159 11.96 -14.17 3.82
CA ASP A 159 13.18 -14.97 3.71
C ASP A 159 14.38 -14.24 4.31
N HIS A 160 14.48 -12.92 4.09
CA HIS A 160 15.60 -12.11 4.59
C HIS A 160 15.47 -11.79 6.09
N TYR A 161 14.26 -11.43 6.54
CA TYR A 161 13.95 -11.01 7.90
C TYR A 161 13.23 -12.13 8.67
N SER A 162 13.80 -13.34 8.67
CA SER A 162 13.19 -14.50 9.34
C SER A 162 13.04 -14.33 10.85
N ASP A 163 13.84 -13.48 11.47
CA ASP A 163 13.80 -13.08 12.87
C ASP A 163 12.62 -12.16 13.22
N LEU A 164 11.96 -11.56 12.24
CA LEU A 164 10.73 -10.78 12.42
C LEU A 164 9.46 -11.65 12.53
N LYS A 165 9.59 -12.96 12.41
CA LYS A 165 8.46 -13.88 12.60
C LYS A 165 7.99 -13.85 14.05
N TYR A 166 6.66 -13.81 14.26
CA TYR A 166 6.07 -13.84 15.59
C TYR A 166 4.79 -14.68 15.63
N ASP A 167 4.41 -15.13 16.82
CA ASP A 167 3.15 -15.82 17.04
C ASP A 167 2.03 -14.79 17.25
N ALA A 168 1.00 -14.86 16.43
CA ALA A 168 -0.20 -14.03 16.62
C ALA A 168 -0.97 -14.47 17.85
N TYR A 169 -1.59 -13.52 18.55
CA TYR A 169 -2.57 -13.85 19.57
C TYR A 169 -3.75 -14.62 18.94
N GLU A 170 -4.20 -15.67 19.60
CA GLU A 170 -5.32 -16.49 19.14
C GLU A 170 -6.57 -15.66 18.80
N GLU A 171 -6.82 -14.61 19.57
CA GLU A 171 -7.95 -13.69 19.40
C GLU A 171 -7.81 -12.76 18.21
N SER A 172 -6.58 -12.58 17.69
CA SER A 172 -6.33 -11.72 16.52
C SER A 172 -6.84 -12.30 15.21
N ILE A 173 -7.11 -13.61 15.19
CA ILE A 173 -7.62 -14.31 14.02
C ILE A 173 -9.00 -14.88 14.39
N PRO A 174 -10.10 -14.42 13.76
CA PRO A 174 -11.44 -14.96 14.04
C PRO A 174 -11.48 -16.48 13.96
N LEU A 175 -12.19 -17.12 14.89
CA LEU A 175 -12.28 -18.60 14.95
C LEU A 175 -12.83 -19.22 13.66
N ASN A 176 -13.69 -18.50 12.96
CA ASN A 176 -14.31 -18.89 11.70
C ASN A 176 -13.57 -18.33 10.46
N ALA A 177 -12.37 -17.76 10.64
CA ALA A 177 -11.60 -17.28 9.51
C ALA A 177 -11.22 -18.45 8.59
N PRO A 178 -11.43 -18.32 7.28
CA PRO A 178 -10.97 -19.33 6.33
C PRO A 178 -9.44 -19.45 6.42
N ASN A 179 -8.93 -20.68 6.29
CA ASN A 179 -7.51 -20.99 6.32
C ASN A 179 -6.75 -20.49 7.57
N ARG A 180 -7.40 -20.41 8.73
CA ARG A 180 -6.85 -19.87 9.98
C ARG A 180 -5.46 -20.44 10.31
N GLU A 181 -5.27 -21.74 10.17
CA GLU A 181 -3.97 -22.39 10.44
C GLU A 181 -2.89 -22.01 9.41
N GLU A 182 -3.26 -21.68 8.19
CA GLU A 182 -2.33 -21.17 7.20
C GLU A 182 -1.96 -19.71 7.50
N VAL A 183 -2.94 -18.87 7.87
CA VAL A 183 -2.69 -17.48 8.25
C VAL A 183 -1.68 -17.37 9.39
N LYS A 184 -1.75 -18.26 10.40
CA LYS A 184 -0.82 -18.30 11.54
C LYS A 184 0.64 -18.45 11.12
N LYS A 185 0.93 -19.05 9.99
CA LYS A 185 2.31 -19.25 9.51
C LYS A 185 2.98 -18.00 8.98
N HIS A 186 2.20 -16.94 8.70
CA HIS A 186 2.65 -15.78 7.92
C HIS A 186 2.69 -14.47 8.72
N PHE A 187 2.74 -14.53 10.06
CA PHE A 187 2.90 -13.34 10.88
C PHE A 187 4.36 -12.93 10.98
N TYR A 188 4.68 -11.80 10.34
CA TYR A 188 5.99 -11.13 10.38
C TYR A 188 5.80 -9.65 10.63
N ALA A 189 6.64 -9.07 11.49
CA ALA A 189 6.59 -7.64 11.84
C ALA A 189 7.26 -6.78 10.76
N LEU A 190 6.84 -6.92 9.49
CA LEU A 190 7.40 -6.12 8.38
C LEU A 190 7.00 -4.65 8.49
N PHE A 191 5.77 -4.41 8.92
CA PHE A 191 5.23 -3.09 9.22
C PHE A 191 5.32 -2.87 10.73
N ASP A 192 6.42 -2.26 11.18
CA ASP A 192 6.66 -1.98 12.59
C ASP A 192 7.26 -0.58 12.74
N THR A 193 7.23 -0.04 13.94
CA THR A 193 7.86 1.25 14.23
C THR A 193 9.21 1.01 14.87
N ALA A 194 10.27 1.60 14.31
CA ALA A 194 11.61 1.45 14.85
C ALA A 194 12.49 2.67 14.60
N LEU A 195 13.64 2.70 15.26
CA LEU A 195 14.70 3.64 14.95
C LEU A 195 15.51 3.11 13.76
N SER A 196 15.70 3.93 12.73
CA SER A 196 16.56 3.58 11.60
C SER A 196 18.01 3.38 12.04
N ASP A 197 18.71 2.41 11.44
CA ASP A 197 20.13 2.22 11.68
C ASP A 197 21.02 3.15 10.84
N HIS A 198 20.48 3.72 9.76
CA HIS A 198 21.18 4.70 8.95
C HIS A 198 21.32 6.02 9.70
N ARG A 199 22.59 6.37 9.97
CA ARG A 199 22.98 7.69 10.42
C ARG A 199 23.61 8.40 9.22
N GLU A 200 22.98 9.44 8.73
CA GLU A 200 23.75 10.44 8.01
C GLU A 200 24.80 11.02 8.99
N ALA A 201 26.02 11.24 8.52
CA ALA A 201 27.11 11.70 9.39
C ALA A 201 26.69 12.94 10.22
N GLY A 202 26.66 12.79 11.53
CA GLY A 202 26.28 13.85 12.46
C GLY A 202 24.81 13.97 12.84
N LEU A 203 23.91 13.09 12.32
CA LEU A 203 22.50 13.09 12.67
C LEU A 203 22.15 11.94 13.65
N HIS A 204 21.11 12.17 14.47
CA HIS A 204 20.53 11.13 15.29
C HIS A 204 19.74 10.12 14.42
N LYS A 205 19.52 8.90 14.93
CA LYS A 205 18.60 7.93 14.33
C LYS A 205 17.21 8.57 14.12
N ARG A 206 16.55 8.23 12.99
CA ARG A 206 15.17 8.65 12.73
C ARG A 206 14.22 7.61 13.28
N TYR A 207 13.14 8.05 13.92
CA TYR A 207 12.02 7.19 14.26
C TYR A 207 11.15 7.01 13.01
N LEU A 208 11.07 5.78 12.51
CA LEU A 208 10.27 5.44 11.34
C LEU A 208 8.90 4.89 11.77
N ALA A 209 7.84 5.40 11.16
CA ALA A 209 6.51 4.81 11.23
C ALA A 209 6.47 3.48 10.44
N GLU A 210 5.41 2.72 10.60
CA GLU A 210 5.31 1.35 10.06
C GLU A 210 5.41 1.29 8.53
N ASP A 211 4.86 2.26 7.84
CA ASP A 211 4.92 2.40 6.38
C ASP A 211 6.35 2.70 5.90
N TYR A 212 7.03 3.62 6.59
CA TYR A 212 8.42 3.96 6.31
C TYR A 212 9.37 2.81 6.65
N MET A 213 9.09 2.05 7.70
CA MET A 213 9.89 0.89 8.06
C MET A 213 9.78 -0.23 7.01
N PHE A 214 8.60 -0.47 6.44
CA PHE A 214 8.46 -1.38 5.29
C PHE A 214 9.29 -0.88 4.10
N CYS A 215 9.19 0.42 3.78
CA CYS A 215 9.99 1.02 2.70
C CYS A 215 11.49 0.85 2.94
N TYR A 216 11.94 1.10 4.15
CA TYR A 216 13.34 0.92 4.57
C TYR A 216 13.79 -0.53 4.35
N ARG A 217 13.05 -1.50 4.89
CA ARG A 217 13.37 -2.93 4.79
C ARG A 217 13.43 -3.43 3.36
N TRP A 218 12.46 -3.06 2.54
CA TRP A 218 12.46 -3.46 1.14
C TRP A 218 13.65 -2.89 0.36
N ARG A 219 14.01 -1.64 0.63
CA ARG A 219 15.17 -1.00 0.00
C ARG A 219 16.51 -1.55 0.50
N GLU A 220 16.60 -1.91 1.78
CA GLU A 220 17.81 -2.51 2.36
C GLU A 220 18.23 -3.81 1.66
N ILE A 221 17.26 -4.60 1.19
CA ILE A 221 17.52 -5.81 0.42
C ILE A 221 17.58 -5.57 -1.11
N GLY A 222 17.75 -4.32 -1.52
CA GLY A 222 17.94 -3.93 -2.93
C GLY A 222 16.67 -3.68 -3.73
N GLY A 223 15.51 -3.66 -3.06
CA GLY A 223 14.23 -3.35 -3.70
C GLY A 223 14.07 -1.87 -4.02
N LYS A 224 13.13 -1.58 -4.92
CA LYS A 224 12.74 -0.22 -5.29
C LYS A 224 11.26 0.01 -5.00
N ILE A 225 10.94 1.23 -4.63
CA ILE A 225 9.56 1.68 -4.46
C ILE A 225 9.31 2.75 -5.51
N LEU A 226 8.33 2.52 -6.37
CA LEU A 226 7.97 3.42 -7.43
C LEU A 226 6.69 4.16 -7.08
N LEU A 227 6.61 5.42 -7.45
CA LEU A 227 5.46 6.29 -7.27
C LEU A 227 4.96 6.79 -8.63
N ASP A 228 3.68 6.63 -8.88
CA ASP A 228 3.04 7.24 -10.03
C ASP A 228 2.58 8.67 -9.69
N PRO A 229 3.23 9.70 -10.26
CA PRO A 229 2.88 11.09 -9.96
C PRO A 229 1.52 11.53 -10.55
N ASN A 230 0.91 10.72 -11.41
CA ASN A 230 -0.38 11.03 -12.03
C ASN A 230 -1.58 10.51 -11.24
N VAL A 231 -1.37 9.67 -10.23
CA VAL A 231 -2.43 9.20 -9.36
C VAL A 231 -2.93 10.34 -8.48
N LYS A 232 -4.25 10.52 -8.45
CA LYS A 232 -4.90 11.54 -7.64
C LYS A 232 -5.71 10.86 -6.54
N LEU A 233 -5.33 11.11 -5.31
CA LEU A 233 -5.97 10.57 -4.13
C LEU A 233 -6.58 11.71 -3.30
N ASN A 234 -7.82 11.53 -2.87
CA ASN A 234 -8.46 12.43 -1.91
C ASN A 234 -8.47 11.76 -0.53
N HIS A 235 -7.93 12.43 0.47
CA HIS A 235 -7.84 11.93 1.83
C HIS A 235 -8.92 12.56 2.70
N ALA A 236 -9.97 11.81 2.99
CA ALA A 236 -11.08 12.29 3.81
C ALA A 236 -10.64 12.48 5.27
N GLY A 237 -11.10 13.56 5.88
CA GLY A 237 -10.85 13.89 7.28
C GLY A 237 -12.04 14.63 7.87
N THR A 238 -11.94 14.97 9.15
CA THR A 238 -12.96 15.75 9.87
C THR A 238 -12.91 17.26 9.56
N TYR A 239 -11.95 17.69 8.72
CA TYR A 239 -11.81 19.09 8.35
C TYR A 239 -12.78 19.43 7.22
N VAL A 240 -13.66 20.41 7.47
CA VAL A 240 -14.49 21.02 6.44
C VAL A 240 -13.65 22.09 5.75
N PHE A 241 -13.23 21.84 4.51
CA PHE A 241 -12.64 22.87 3.66
C PHE A 241 -13.76 23.82 3.23
N GLU A 242 -13.86 24.98 3.87
CA GLU A 242 -14.81 26.01 3.46
C GLU A 242 -14.36 26.59 2.11
N GLY A 243 -15.08 26.22 1.06
CA GLY A 243 -14.91 26.81 -0.25
C GLY A 243 -15.52 28.21 -0.28
N ASP A 244 -14.71 29.23 -0.46
CA ASP A 244 -15.15 30.60 -0.67
C ASP A 244 -14.52 31.14 -1.96
N LEU A 245 -15.27 31.04 -3.05
CA LEU A 245 -14.85 31.52 -4.37
C LEU A 245 -14.59 33.05 -4.40
N SER A 246 -15.12 33.81 -3.39
CA SER A 246 -14.86 35.25 -3.29
C SER A 246 -13.45 35.58 -2.80
N LYS A 247 -12.70 34.55 -2.35
CA LYS A 247 -11.32 34.68 -1.86
C LYS A 247 -10.27 34.29 -2.90
N LEU A 248 -10.70 33.95 -4.11
CA LEU A 248 -9.86 33.73 -5.28
C LEU A 248 -9.77 35.00 -6.09
#